data_acca92b70caa4546c1844abf9abb8232
#
_entry.id   acca92b70caa4546c1844abf9abb8232
#
_cell.length_a   1.000
_cell.length_b   1.000
_cell.length_c   1.000
_cell.angle_alpha   90.00
_cell.angle_beta   90.00
_cell.angle_gamma   90.00
#
_symmetry.space_group_name_H-M   'P 1'
#
loop_
_entity.id
_entity.type
_entity.pdbx_description
1 polymer ?
#
loop_
_entity_poly.entity_id
_entity_poly.type
_entity_poly.pdbx_seq_one_letter_code
_entity_poly.pdbx_strand_id
1 'polypeptide(L)'
;MSIDILMPALSPTMEEGKLSKWLKKEGDKVSSGDVIAEIETDKATMEVEAVDEGTLGKIFVSEGSEGVKVNSVIAVLLEEGERAEDISHPTNTAQKTEVSSPSLPSSVPQSLTFAPPPDFDIPAGTEMVTMTVREALNQALAEEMRRDEKVFLMGEEVAQYQGAYKVSQGLLEEFGERRVIDTPITEHGFAGLAVGAAFGGLRPIVEFMTFNFAMQAMDQIINSAAKTRYMSGGQMTAPMVFRGPNGAAARVGAQHSQCYAAWYSHIPGLKVVMPYSAADAKGLLKAAIRDDNPVIFLENEILYGHQFEVPQLDDFILPIGRARLHKSGQDVTIVACGIGMHYAVQALPEIEKLGIDVELIDLRTIRPMDLPTILSSVKKTGRLVTIEEGFPQSSVGTEIATRVMQQAFDYLDAPIATISGKDVPMPYAANLEKLALPDTAEIIEAVKAVTYRA
;
A
#
# COMPACT_ATOMS: atom_id res chain seq x y z
N MET A 1 -10.89 -38.11 16.55
CA MET A 1 -12.11 -37.27 16.69
C MET A 1 -12.86 -37.37 15.41
N SER A 2 -14.17 -37.61 15.46
CA SER A 2 -15.00 -37.64 14.26
C SER A 2 -15.02 -36.27 13.57
N ILE A 3 -15.02 -36.26 12.22
CA ILE A 3 -14.97 -35.04 11.40
C ILE A 3 -16.37 -34.82 10.83
N ASP A 4 -16.94 -33.64 11.07
CA ASP A 4 -18.26 -33.27 10.56
C ASP A 4 -18.18 -32.88 9.09
N ILE A 5 -19.04 -33.51 8.26
CA ILE A 5 -19.28 -33.08 6.88
C ILE A 5 -20.43 -32.08 6.91
N LEU A 6 -20.14 -30.85 6.49
CA LEU A 6 -21.10 -29.75 6.49
C LEU A 6 -21.71 -29.55 5.11
N MET A 7 -22.94 -29.04 5.06
CA MET A 7 -23.57 -28.58 3.84
C MET A 7 -22.76 -27.40 3.24
N PRO A 8 -22.14 -27.57 2.07
CA PRO A 8 -21.27 -26.53 1.52
C PRO A 8 -22.06 -25.37 0.92
N ALA A 9 -21.47 -24.17 0.91
CA ALA A 9 -21.94 -23.05 0.14
C ALA A 9 -21.41 -23.16 -1.31
N LEU A 10 -22.22 -23.63 -2.23
CA LEU A 10 -21.85 -23.80 -3.64
C LEU A 10 -22.01 -22.52 -4.49
N SER A 11 -22.53 -21.45 -3.90
CA SER A 11 -22.52 -20.11 -4.44
C SER A 11 -22.45 -19.06 -3.33
N PRO A 12 -21.95 -17.82 -3.60
CA PRO A 12 -21.85 -16.76 -2.59
C PRO A 12 -23.17 -16.32 -1.96
N THR A 13 -24.29 -16.64 -2.60
CA THR A 13 -25.65 -16.25 -2.16
C THR A 13 -26.48 -17.44 -1.68
N MET A 14 -25.90 -18.64 -1.59
CA MET A 14 -26.59 -19.84 -1.17
C MET A 14 -26.76 -19.85 0.35
N GLU A 15 -28.00 -19.85 0.83
CA GLU A 15 -28.34 -19.98 2.25
C GLU A 15 -28.79 -21.40 2.60
N GLU A 16 -29.42 -22.09 1.66
CA GLU A 16 -29.89 -23.45 1.78
C GLU A 16 -29.84 -24.18 0.44
N GLY A 17 -29.88 -25.51 0.41
CA GLY A 17 -29.89 -26.34 -0.77
C GLY A 17 -30.62 -27.63 -0.56
N LYS A 18 -30.75 -28.43 -1.64
CA LYS A 18 -31.34 -29.75 -1.60
C LYS A 18 -30.26 -30.79 -1.76
N LEU A 19 -30.14 -31.72 -0.81
CA LEU A 19 -29.27 -32.88 -0.94
C LEU A 19 -29.94 -33.89 -1.88
N SER A 20 -29.47 -33.90 -3.12
CA SER A 20 -30.12 -34.65 -4.18
C SER A 20 -29.84 -36.16 -4.07
N LYS A 21 -28.60 -36.51 -3.81
CA LYS A 21 -28.17 -37.91 -3.75
C LYS A 21 -26.88 -38.09 -2.94
N TRP A 22 -26.80 -39.24 -2.23
CA TRP A 22 -25.54 -39.73 -1.66
C TRP A 22 -24.87 -40.72 -2.61
N LEU A 23 -23.59 -40.52 -2.90
CA LEU A 23 -22.76 -41.40 -3.74
C LEU A 23 -21.92 -42.40 -2.92
N LYS A 24 -21.84 -42.19 -1.62
CA LYS A 24 -21.23 -43.09 -0.61
C LYS A 24 -22.26 -43.48 0.43
N LYS A 25 -22.11 -44.63 1.05
CA LYS A 25 -22.97 -45.14 2.12
C LYS A 25 -22.25 -45.18 3.44
N GLU A 26 -23.00 -45.25 4.56
CA GLU A 26 -22.45 -45.49 5.88
C GLU A 26 -21.60 -46.78 5.88
N GLY A 27 -20.37 -46.67 6.36
CA GLY A 27 -19.37 -47.73 6.35
C GLY A 27 -18.41 -47.69 5.15
N ASP A 28 -18.64 -46.86 4.14
CA ASP A 28 -17.74 -46.75 2.99
C ASP A 28 -16.48 -45.93 3.36
N LYS A 29 -15.32 -46.34 2.83
CA LYS A 29 -14.11 -45.54 2.90
C LYS A 29 -14.20 -44.36 1.97
N VAL A 30 -13.79 -43.20 2.47
CA VAL A 30 -13.74 -41.91 1.77
C VAL A 30 -12.30 -41.40 1.81
N SER A 31 -11.77 -41.05 0.66
CA SER A 31 -10.48 -40.36 0.51
C SER A 31 -10.69 -38.90 0.14
N SER A 32 -9.76 -38.04 0.48
CA SER A 32 -9.79 -36.64 0.05
C SER A 32 -9.91 -36.55 -1.49
N GLY A 33 -10.89 -35.80 -1.98
CA GLY A 33 -11.24 -35.65 -3.40
C GLY A 33 -12.27 -36.66 -3.90
N ASP A 34 -12.74 -37.63 -3.09
CA ASP A 34 -13.85 -38.51 -3.47
C ASP A 34 -15.16 -37.73 -3.52
N VAL A 35 -15.95 -37.93 -4.58
CA VAL A 35 -17.30 -37.38 -4.66
C VAL A 35 -18.22 -38.15 -3.73
N ILE A 36 -18.78 -37.47 -2.74
CA ILE A 36 -19.59 -38.08 -1.67
C ILE A 36 -21.09 -37.84 -1.81
N ALA A 37 -21.50 -36.73 -2.40
CA ALA A 37 -22.91 -36.37 -2.56
C ALA A 37 -23.12 -35.42 -3.76
N GLU A 38 -24.37 -35.33 -4.20
CA GLU A 38 -24.86 -34.34 -5.17
C GLU A 38 -25.83 -33.39 -4.47
N ILE A 39 -25.60 -32.09 -4.65
CA ILE A 39 -26.45 -31.02 -4.11
C ILE A 39 -27.06 -30.22 -5.26
N GLU A 40 -28.35 -30.04 -5.18
CA GLU A 40 -29.13 -29.24 -6.13
C GLU A 40 -29.35 -27.84 -5.53
N THR A 41 -28.95 -26.82 -6.31
CA THR A 41 -29.15 -25.40 -6.00
C THR A 41 -30.22 -24.83 -6.96
N ASP A 42 -30.62 -23.59 -6.78
CA ASP A 42 -31.53 -22.86 -7.69
C ASP A 42 -30.99 -22.73 -9.11
N LYS A 43 -29.72 -23.06 -9.37
CA LYS A 43 -29.04 -22.86 -10.66
C LYS A 43 -28.52 -24.15 -11.30
N ALA A 44 -28.09 -25.12 -10.51
CA ALA A 44 -27.47 -26.36 -11.00
C ALA A 44 -27.37 -27.43 -9.91
N THR A 45 -27.22 -28.70 -10.34
CA THR A 45 -26.78 -29.80 -9.48
C THR A 45 -25.25 -29.83 -9.50
N MET A 46 -24.64 -29.88 -8.35
CA MET A 46 -23.18 -29.89 -8.17
C MET A 46 -22.73 -31.07 -7.31
N GLU A 47 -21.60 -31.65 -7.64
CA GLU A 47 -20.94 -32.69 -6.88
C GLU A 47 -20.21 -32.11 -5.69
N VAL A 48 -20.24 -32.80 -4.55
CA VAL A 48 -19.54 -32.48 -3.31
C VAL A 48 -18.43 -33.48 -3.10
N GLU A 49 -17.19 -32.97 -3.08
CA GLU A 49 -16.00 -33.76 -2.82
C GLU A 49 -15.64 -33.73 -1.33
N ALA A 50 -15.15 -34.84 -0.83
CA ALA A 50 -14.64 -34.92 0.54
C ALA A 50 -13.32 -34.15 0.66
N VAL A 51 -13.22 -33.30 1.68
CA VAL A 51 -11.98 -32.59 2.00
C VAL A 51 -11.04 -33.50 2.81
N ASP A 52 -11.62 -34.31 3.71
CA ASP A 52 -10.92 -35.17 4.64
C ASP A 52 -11.08 -36.65 4.27
N GLU A 53 -10.19 -37.51 4.81
CA GLU A 53 -10.25 -38.96 4.64
C GLU A 53 -10.76 -39.66 5.89
N GLY A 54 -11.45 -40.80 5.72
CA GLY A 54 -11.99 -41.55 6.83
C GLY A 54 -13.02 -42.61 6.37
N THR A 55 -13.83 -43.10 7.32
CA THR A 55 -14.97 -43.96 7.02
C THR A 55 -16.25 -43.15 7.23
N LEU A 56 -17.18 -43.16 6.27
CA LEU A 56 -18.48 -42.49 6.44
C LEU A 56 -19.26 -43.14 7.57
N GLY A 57 -19.30 -42.45 8.73
CA GLY A 57 -19.84 -43.03 9.94
C GLY A 57 -21.35 -42.97 10.04
N LYS A 58 -21.92 -41.80 9.90
CA LYS A 58 -23.36 -41.57 9.98
C LYS A 58 -23.84 -40.44 9.06
N ILE A 59 -24.95 -40.68 8.40
CA ILE A 59 -25.67 -39.71 7.56
C ILE A 59 -26.82 -39.14 8.38
N PHE A 60 -26.85 -37.81 8.57
CA PHE A 60 -27.92 -37.11 9.31
C PHE A 60 -28.98 -36.53 8.41
N VAL A 61 -28.65 -36.23 7.16
CA VAL A 61 -29.57 -35.66 6.16
C VAL A 61 -29.82 -36.70 5.07
N SER A 62 -31.06 -37.12 4.93
CA SER A 62 -31.46 -38.14 3.94
C SER A 62 -31.38 -37.60 2.52
N GLU A 63 -31.19 -38.51 1.56
CA GLU A 63 -31.30 -38.23 0.15
C GLU A 63 -32.69 -37.64 -0.18
N GLY A 64 -32.71 -36.57 -0.99
CA GLY A 64 -33.93 -35.84 -1.38
C GLY A 64 -34.40 -34.76 -0.40
N SER A 65 -33.66 -34.53 0.71
CA SER A 65 -33.99 -33.49 1.69
C SER A 65 -33.82 -32.07 1.10
N GLU A 66 -34.86 -31.25 1.20
CA GLU A 66 -34.90 -29.85 0.74
C GLU A 66 -34.72 -28.89 1.91
N GLY A 67 -34.25 -27.66 1.62
CA GLY A 67 -34.07 -26.61 2.65
C GLY A 67 -32.97 -26.89 3.66
N VAL A 68 -31.94 -27.64 3.28
CA VAL A 68 -30.80 -27.95 4.14
C VAL A 68 -29.91 -26.73 4.20
N LYS A 69 -29.76 -26.12 5.38
CA LYS A 69 -29.02 -24.89 5.57
C LYS A 69 -27.50 -25.09 5.38
N VAL A 70 -26.87 -24.15 4.72
CA VAL A 70 -25.42 -24.09 4.62
C VAL A 70 -24.77 -24.14 6.01
N ASN A 71 -23.66 -24.85 6.13
CA ASN A 71 -22.94 -25.15 7.38
C ASN A 71 -23.69 -26.02 8.40
N SER A 72 -24.85 -26.61 8.07
CA SER A 72 -25.41 -27.66 8.90
C SER A 72 -24.67 -28.98 8.70
N VAL A 73 -24.53 -29.79 9.75
CA VAL A 73 -23.90 -31.11 9.67
C VAL A 73 -24.79 -32.04 8.90
N ILE A 74 -24.33 -32.61 7.77
CA ILE A 74 -25.05 -33.53 6.91
C ILE A 74 -24.61 -34.98 7.12
N ALA A 75 -23.34 -35.21 7.50
CA ALA A 75 -22.81 -36.52 7.82
C ALA A 75 -21.55 -36.38 8.69
N VAL A 76 -20.98 -37.51 9.15
CA VAL A 76 -19.75 -37.56 9.93
C VAL A 76 -18.80 -38.61 9.36
N LEU A 77 -17.51 -38.28 9.25
CA LEU A 77 -16.42 -39.22 9.00
C LEU A 77 -15.80 -39.70 10.34
N LEU A 78 -15.53 -40.98 10.41
CA LEU A 78 -14.83 -41.64 11.52
C LEU A 78 -13.35 -41.85 11.18
N GLU A 79 -12.48 -41.50 12.08
CA GLU A 79 -11.07 -41.87 12.01
C GLU A 79 -10.83 -43.35 12.37
N GLU A 80 -9.65 -43.88 12.07
CA GLU A 80 -9.30 -45.28 12.33
C GLU A 80 -9.41 -45.64 13.84
N GLY A 81 -10.36 -46.54 14.21
CA GLY A 81 -10.60 -47.01 15.58
C GLY A 81 -11.85 -46.45 16.26
N GLU A 82 -12.59 -45.57 15.66
CA GLU A 82 -13.88 -45.03 16.18
C GLU A 82 -15.08 -45.90 15.75
N ARG A 83 -16.14 -45.93 16.58
CA ARG A 83 -17.35 -46.69 16.32
C ARG A 83 -18.54 -45.75 16.09
N ALA A 84 -19.39 -46.09 15.12
CA ALA A 84 -20.58 -45.31 14.78
C ALA A 84 -21.63 -45.23 15.94
N GLU A 85 -21.51 -46.10 16.93
CA GLU A 85 -22.42 -46.15 18.10
C GLU A 85 -22.16 -45.05 19.12
N ASP A 86 -20.98 -44.41 19.09
CA ASP A 86 -20.56 -43.36 20.03
C ASP A 86 -20.97 -41.94 19.57
N ILE A 87 -21.64 -41.83 18.41
CA ILE A 87 -22.04 -40.54 17.86
C ILE A 87 -23.40 -40.11 18.46
N SER A 88 -23.38 -39.21 19.42
CA SER A 88 -24.58 -38.54 19.90
C SER A 88 -25.10 -37.56 18.83
N HIS A 89 -26.41 -37.60 18.58
CA HIS A 89 -27.09 -36.61 17.69
C HIS A 89 -26.70 -35.17 18.09
N PRO A 90 -26.32 -34.32 17.16
CA PRO A 90 -26.30 -32.89 17.44
C PRO A 90 -27.73 -32.48 17.81
N THR A 91 -27.96 -32.25 19.09
CA THR A 91 -29.21 -31.67 19.57
C THR A 91 -29.33 -30.27 18.97
N ASN A 92 -30.22 -30.13 18.04
CA ASN A 92 -30.62 -28.85 17.47
C ASN A 92 -31.36 -28.07 18.57
N THR A 93 -30.61 -27.60 19.58
CA THR A 93 -31.14 -26.67 20.59
C THR A 93 -31.19 -25.31 19.89
N ALA A 94 -32.29 -25.09 19.15
CA ALA A 94 -32.71 -23.76 18.82
C ALA A 94 -33.01 -23.02 20.12
N GLN A 95 -31.98 -22.51 20.78
CA GLN A 95 -32.16 -21.44 21.74
C GLN A 95 -32.76 -20.28 20.94
N LYS A 96 -34.06 -20.03 21.17
CA LYS A 96 -34.64 -18.74 20.89
C LYS A 96 -33.90 -17.72 21.74
N THR A 97 -32.80 -17.23 21.22
CA THR A 97 -32.23 -15.99 21.67
C THR A 97 -33.14 -14.92 21.12
N GLU A 98 -33.88 -14.26 22.01
CA GLU A 98 -34.50 -12.98 21.67
C GLU A 98 -33.44 -12.12 21.01
N VAL A 99 -33.63 -11.79 19.74
CA VAL A 99 -32.81 -10.85 19.00
C VAL A 99 -33.03 -9.50 19.68
N SER A 100 -32.29 -9.21 20.74
CA SER A 100 -32.03 -7.84 21.12
C SER A 100 -31.37 -7.19 19.91
N SER A 101 -31.99 -6.13 19.40
CA SER A 101 -31.41 -5.31 18.32
C SER A 101 -29.91 -5.14 18.59
N PRO A 102 -29.04 -5.45 17.60
CA PRO A 102 -27.61 -5.30 17.82
C PRO A 102 -27.39 -3.83 18.19
N SER A 103 -27.06 -3.58 19.46
CA SER A 103 -26.43 -2.33 19.82
C SER A 103 -25.18 -2.26 18.96
N LEU A 104 -25.10 -1.27 18.09
CA LEU A 104 -23.86 -0.97 17.37
C LEU A 104 -22.72 -1.07 18.38
N PRO A 105 -21.65 -1.85 18.09
CA PRO A 105 -20.54 -1.93 19.01
C PRO A 105 -20.08 -0.49 19.26
N SER A 106 -20.11 -0.06 20.52
CA SER A 106 -19.72 1.29 20.95
C SER A 106 -18.22 1.54 20.85
N SER A 107 -17.48 0.64 20.21
CA SER A 107 -16.13 0.83 19.77
C SER A 107 -16.05 0.51 18.28
N VAL A 108 -16.00 1.56 17.46
CA VAL A 108 -15.34 1.43 16.15
C VAL A 108 -14.02 0.72 16.44
N PRO A 109 -13.69 -0.41 15.75
CA PRO A 109 -12.39 -1.04 15.93
C PRO A 109 -11.36 0.06 15.84
N GLN A 110 -10.60 0.30 16.90
CA GLN A 110 -9.50 1.25 16.86
C GLN A 110 -8.63 0.76 15.71
N SER A 111 -8.64 1.49 14.61
CA SER A 111 -7.70 1.25 13.53
C SER A 111 -6.34 1.13 14.22
N LEU A 112 -5.61 0.04 13.94
CA LEU A 112 -4.27 -0.16 14.47
C LEU A 112 -3.54 1.17 14.27
N THR A 113 -3.41 1.95 15.34
CA THR A 113 -2.72 3.22 15.31
C THR A 113 -1.26 2.89 15.17
N PHE A 114 -0.74 3.06 13.95
CA PHE A 114 0.68 2.99 13.72
C PHE A 114 1.32 4.10 14.56
N ALA A 115 2.13 3.72 15.55
CA ALA A 115 2.96 4.69 16.26
C ALA A 115 4.14 5.02 15.33
N PRO A 116 4.30 6.28 14.89
CA PRO A 116 5.41 6.64 14.04
C PRO A 116 6.73 6.38 14.77
N PRO A 117 7.77 5.91 14.04
CA PRO A 117 9.10 5.79 14.63
C PRO A 117 9.62 7.16 15.09
N PRO A 118 10.61 7.24 16.01
CA PRO A 118 11.23 8.49 16.35
C PRO A 118 11.84 9.13 15.10
N ASP A 119 11.80 10.48 15.01
CA ASP A 119 12.45 11.21 13.93
C ASP A 119 13.96 11.14 14.08
N PHE A 120 14.66 11.38 12.98
CA PHE A 120 16.13 11.47 13.01
C PHE A 120 16.55 12.88 13.41
N ASP A 121 17.19 13.00 14.55
CA ASP A 121 17.77 14.26 15.02
C ASP A 121 19.16 14.45 14.41
N ILE A 122 19.31 15.48 13.58
CA ILE A 122 20.63 15.85 13.04
C ILE A 122 21.46 16.46 14.18
N PRO A 123 22.63 15.87 14.53
CA PRO A 123 23.46 16.41 15.62
C PRO A 123 23.85 17.87 15.38
N ALA A 124 23.85 18.66 16.43
CA ALA A 124 24.26 20.06 16.32
C ALA A 124 25.72 20.16 15.82
N GLY A 125 25.97 21.04 14.84
CA GLY A 125 27.26 21.20 14.20
C GLY A 125 27.58 20.21 13.09
N THR A 126 26.63 19.37 12.68
CA THR A 126 26.79 18.52 11.48
C THR A 126 27.05 19.41 10.26
N GLU A 127 28.05 19.05 9.47
CA GLU A 127 28.32 19.68 8.19
C GLU A 127 27.18 19.40 7.22
N MET A 128 26.69 20.44 6.52
CA MET A 128 25.65 20.34 5.51
C MET A 128 26.26 20.57 4.14
N VAL A 129 25.87 19.77 3.17
CA VAL A 129 26.33 19.89 1.78
C VAL A 129 25.14 20.08 0.87
N THR A 130 25.18 21.09 0.02
CA THR A 130 24.18 21.34 -1.00
C THR A 130 24.34 20.32 -2.13
N MET A 131 23.29 19.57 -2.43
CA MET A 131 23.27 18.65 -3.57
C MET A 131 21.87 18.57 -4.18
N THR A 132 21.81 18.11 -5.42
CA THR A 132 20.55 17.84 -6.11
C THR A 132 19.90 16.58 -5.59
N VAL A 133 18.57 16.44 -5.78
CA VAL A 133 17.84 15.19 -5.47
C VAL A 133 18.45 14.01 -6.24
N ARG A 134 18.84 14.23 -7.50
CA ARG A 134 19.51 13.20 -8.33
C ARG A 134 20.81 12.72 -7.71
N GLU A 135 21.68 13.64 -7.30
CA GLU A 135 22.95 13.31 -6.65
C GLU A 135 22.73 12.57 -5.31
N ALA A 136 21.73 13.01 -4.55
CA ALA A 136 21.38 12.37 -3.29
C ALA A 136 20.89 10.92 -3.46
N LEU A 137 20.08 10.65 -4.49
CA LEU A 137 19.64 9.30 -4.85
C LEU A 137 20.81 8.44 -5.32
N ASN A 138 21.69 8.98 -6.19
CA ASN A 138 22.88 8.29 -6.65
C ASN A 138 23.80 7.89 -5.50
N GLN A 139 24.07 8.83 -4.58
CA GLN A 139 24.87 8.56 -3.38
C GLN A 139 24.23 7.49 -2.49
N ALA A 140 22.90 7.53 -2.29
CA ALA A 140 22.20 6.52 -1.50
C ALA A 140 22.37 5.12 -2.10
N LEU A 141 22.22 4.98 -3.43
CA LEU A 141 22.44 3.73 -4.15
C LEU A 141 23.88 3.24 -3.97
N ALA A 142 24.87 4.10 -4.23
CA ALA A 142 26.28 3.75 -4.12
C ALA A 142 26.67 3.32 -2.70
N GLU A 143 26.23 4.09 -1.68
CA GLU A 143 26.51 3.79 -0.27
C GLU A 143 25.92 2.42 0.14
N GLU A 144 24.68 2.11 -0.23
CA GLU A 144 24.05 0.83 0.10
C GLU A 144 24.65 -0.34 -0.69
N MET A 145 25.03 -0.14 -1.93
CA MET A 145 25.72 -1.15 -2.72
C MET A 145 27.14 -1.43 -2.19
N ARG A 146 27.85 -0.44 -1.64
CA ARG A 146 29.14 -0.66 -0.95
C ARG A 146 28.96 -1.40 0.37
N ARG A 147 27.88 -1.09 1.09
CA ARG A 147 27.58 -1.67 2.41
C ARG A 147 27.19 -3.15 2.33
N ASP A 148 26.42 -3.55 1.32
CA ASP A 148 25.85 -4.90 1.20
C ASP A 148 25.99 -5.42 -0.24
N GLU A 149 26.74 -6.51 -0.40
CA GLU A 149 26.94 -7.17 -1.69
C GLU A 149 25.70 -7.76 -2.32
N LYS A 150 24.62 -7.96 -1.54
CA LYS A 150 23.33 -8.45 -2.00
C LYS A 150 22.49 -7.39 -2.70
N VAL A 151 22.82 -6.12 -2.51
CA VAL A 151 22.12 -4.99 -3.16
C VAL A 151 22.59 -4.86 -4.60
N PHE A 152 21.69 -4.85 -5.55
CA PHE A 152 21.98 -4.62 -6.96
C PHE A 152 20.87 -3.80 -7.62
N LEU A 153 21.24 -3.05 -8.66
CA LEU A 153 20.33 -2.23 -9.45
C LEU A 153 20.03 -2.94 -10.78
N MET A 154 18.77 -2.99 -11.16
CA MET A 154 18.36 -3.47 -12.48
C MET A 154 17.21 -2.63 -13.05
N GLY A 155 17.14 -2.55 -14.35
CA GLY A 155 16.12 -1.79 -15.07
C GLY A 155 16.56 -1.49 -16.50
N GLU A 156 15.76 -0.70 -17.19
CA GLU A 156 16.04 -0.31 -18.57
C GLU A 156 17.05 0.84 -18.60
N GLU A 157 18.14 0.68 -19.37
CA GLU A 157 19.16 1.70 -19.57
C GLU A 157 19.88 2.17 -18.29
N VAL A 158 19.84 1.40 -17.21
CA VAL A 158 20.45 1.79 -15.92
C VAL A 158 21.97 1.61 -15.89
N ALA A 159 22.51 0.74 -16.74
CA ALA A 159 23.94 0.41 -16.78
C ALA A 159 24.71 1.29 -17.79
N GLN A 160 24.74 0.90 -19.07
CA GLN A 160 25.58 1.56 -20.08
C GLN A 160 25.16 3.02 -20.34
N TYR A 161 23.86 3.27 -20.41
CA TYR A 161 23.33 4.62 -20.59
C TYR A 161 23.30 5.45 -19.30
N GLN A 162 23.53 4.82 -18.13
CA GLN A 162 23.58 5.45 -16.80
C GLN A 162 22.25 6.07 -16.38
N GLY A 163 21.13 5.44 -16.78
CA GLY A 163 19.77 5.88 -16.47
C GLY A 163 19.27 7.02 -17.37
N ALA A 164 17.98 7.02 -17.67
CA ALA A 164 17.35 8.07 -18.48
C ALA A 164 17.54 9.46 -17.83
N TYR A 165 17.51 9.54 -16.51
CA TYR A 165 17.67 10.75 -15.71
C TYR A 165 19.02 10.84 -15.00
N LYS A 166 19.97 9.95 -15.32
CA LYS A 166 21.34 9.93 -14.77
C LYS A 166 21.41 9.69 -13.26
N VAL A 167 20.40 9.03 -12.68
CA VAL A 167 20.45 8.65 -11.26
C VAL A 167 21.48 7.55 -11.02
N SER A 168 21.68 6.63 -11.98
CA SER A 168 22.66 5.54 -11.89
C SER A 168 24.05 5.88 -12.45
N GLN A 169 24.33 7.16 -12.67
CA GLN A 169 25.62 7.59 -13.26
C GLN A 169 26.82 7.09 -12.44
N GLY A 170 27.80 6.46 -13.11
CA GLY A 170 29.02 5.95 -12.50
C GLY A 170 28.86 4.61 -11.77
N LEU A 171 27.66 4.12 -11.50
CA LEU A 171 27.45 2.89 -10.74
C LEU A 171 27.97 1.65 -11.48
N LEU A 172 27.80 1.56 -12.80
CA LEU A 172 28.33 0.44 -13.58
C LEU A 172 29.85 0.37 -13.50
N GLU A 173 30.54 1.50 -13.56
CA GLU A 173 31.99 1.58 -13.47
C GLU A 173 32.51 1.09 -12.11
N GLU A 174 31.81 1.47 -11.03
CA GLU A 174 32.20 1.10 -9.66
C GLU A 174 31.85 -0.35 -9.30
N PHE A 175 30.64 -0.83 -9.65
CA PHE A 175 30.12 -2.11 -9.15
C PHE A 175 30.09 -3.24 -10.18
N GLY A 176 30.27 -2.93 -11.46
CA GLY A 176 30.32 -3.89 -12.54
C GLY A 176 28.95 -4.45 -12.97
N GLU A 177 28.97 -5.19 -14.09
CA GLU A 177 27.76 -5.70 -14.79
C GLU A 177 26.92 -6.71 -13.99
N ARG A 178 27.48 -7.30 -12.93
CA ARG A 178 26.72 -8.21 -12.05
C ARG A 178 25.87 -7.48 -11.01
N ARG A 179 26.13 -6.21 -10.80
CA ARG A 179 25.49 -5.39 -9.77
C ARG A 179 24.69 -4.23 -10.36
N VAL A 180 24.95 -3.85 -11.61
CA VAL A 180 24.18 -2.84 -12.36
C VAL A 180 23.83 -3.46 -13.69
N ILE A 181 22.54 -3.80 -13.88
CA ILE A 181 22.08 -4.73 -14.92
C ILE A 181 21.07 -4.04 -15.82
N ASP A 182 21.42 -3.86 -17.09
CA ASP A 182 20.45 -3.48 -18.11
C ASP A 182 19.52 -4.64 -18.43
N THR A 183 18.23 -4.36 -18.49
CA THR A 183 17.20 -5.34 -18.86
C THR A 183 16.60 -4.99 -20.22
N PRO A 184 16.09 -5.98 -20.97
CA PRO A 184 15.22 -5.68 -22.11
C PRO A 184 13.93 -5.00 -21.61
N ILE A 185 13.23 -4.31 -22.52
CA ILE A 185 11.93 -3.65 -22.22
C ILE A 185 10.88 -4.73 -21.95
N THR A 186 10.75 -5.12 -20.70
CA THR A 186 9.84 -6.20 -20.25
C THR A 186 9.54 -6.00 -18.76
N GLU A 187 8.83 -4.96 -18.39
CA GLU A 187 8.62 -4.58 -16.97
C GLU A 187 8.03 -5.71 -16.14
N HIS A 188 7.08 -6.46 -16.70
CA HIS A 188 6.55 -7.67 -16.05
C HIS A 188 7.66 -8.72 -15.82
N GLY A 189 8.51 -8.94 -16.81
CA GLY A 189 9.58 -9.95 -16.78
C GLY A 189 10.67 -9.60 -15.77
N PHE A 190 11.26 -8.40 -15.87
CA PHE A 190 12.34 -8.03 -14.97
C PHE A 190 11.88 -7.76 -13.53
N ALA A 191 10.67 -7.22 -13.33
CA ALA A 191 10.10 -7.10 -11.98
C ALA A 191 9.89 -8.49 -11.35
N GLY A 192 9.38 -9.47 -12.11
CA GLY A 192 9.24 -10.85 -11.63
C GLY A 192 10.58 -11.52 -11.32
N LEU A 193 11.60 -11.28 -12.14
CA LEU A 193 12.97 -11.76 -11.90
C LEU A 193 13.52 -11.16 -10.59
N ALA A 194 13.32 -9.86 -10.37
CA ALA A 194 13.73 -9.18 -9.14
C ALA A 194 13.00 -9.75 -7.91
N VAL A 195 11.69 -10.01 -8.01
CA VAL A 195 10.92 -10.66 -6.93
C VAL A 195 11.51 -12.03 -6.59
N GLY A 196 11.81 -12.85 -7.60
CA GLY A 196 12.46 -14.14 -7.40
C GLY A 196 13.85 -14.02 -6.77
N ALA A 197 14.64 -13.02 -7.16
CA ALA A 197 15.94 -12.73 -6.58
C ALA A 197 15.83 -12.32 -5.09
N ALA A 198 14.81 -11.53 -4.75
CA ALA A 198 14.51 -11.16 -3.36
C ALA A 198 14.12 -12.38 -2.51
N PHE A 199 13.33 -13.32 -3.04
CA PHE A 199 13.02 -14.59 -2.39
C PHE A 199 14.26 -15.44 -2.18
N GLY A 200 15.24 -15.34 -3.09
CA GLY A 200 16.58 -15.98 -2.98
C GLY A 200 17.53 -15.30 -1.99
N GLY A 201 17.11 -14.23 -1.33
CA GLY A 201 17.88 -13.53 -0.30
C GLY A 201 18.76 -12.38 -0.82
N LEU A 202 18.59 -11.96 -2.08
CA LEU A 202 19.20 -10.75 -2.62
C LEU A 202 18.33 -9.52 -2.29
N ARG A 203 18.86 -8.31 -2.54
CA ARG A 203 18.18 -7.04 -2.33
C ARG A 203 18.12 -6.21 -3.62
N PRO A 204 17.23 -6.56 -4.55
CA PRO A 204 17.12 -5.86 -5.82
C PRO A 204 16.52 -4.47 -5.65
N ILE A 205 17.07 -3.53 -6.41
CA ILE A 205 16.49 -2.23 -6.68
C ILE A 205 16.05 -2.25 -8.13
N VAL A 206 14.75 -2.18 -8.36
CA VAL A 206 14.15 -2.14 -9.70
C VAL A 206 13.89 -0.69 -10.06
N GLU A 207 14.56 -0.19 -11.10
CA GLU A 207 14.27 1.10 -11.69
C GLU A 207 13.30 0.96 -12.84
N PHE A 208 12.14 1.59 -12.73
CA PHE A 208 11.29 1.86 -13.89
C PHE A 208 11.70 3.21 -14.49
N MET A 209 11.86 3.27 -15.81
CA MET A 209 12.19 4.52 -16.51
C MET A 209 11.17 5.62 -16.14
N THR A 210 9.91 5.25 -15.97
CA THR A 210 8.86 6.00 -15.29
C THR A 210 7.87 5.04 -14.65
N PHE A 211 7.27 5.40 -13.52
CA PHE A 211 6.23 4.59 -12.89
C PHE A 211 5.00 4.33 -13.77
N ASN A 212 4.81 5.14 -14.83
CA ASN A 212 3.77 4.86 -15.82
C ASN A 212 3.95 3.49 -16.49
N PHE A 213 5.18 3.01 -16.66
CA PHE A 213 5.46 1.68 -17.20
C PHE A 213 5.36 0.56 -16.17
N ALA A 214 5.46 0.89 -14.88
CA ALA A 214 5.25 -0.07 -13.81
C ALA A 214 3.85 -0.71 -13.82
N MET A 215 2.88 -0.12 -14.53
CA MET A 215 1.56 -0.73 -14.74
C MET A 215 1.67 -2.12 -15.38
N GLN A 216 2.64 -2.38 -16.24
CA GLN A 216 2.86 -3.69 -16.85
C GLN A 216 3.37 -4.72 -15.83
N ALA A 217 4.00 -4.26 -14.75
CA ALA A 217 4.54 -5.10 -13.67
C ALA A 217 3.61 -5.22 -12.45
N MET A 218 2.39 -4.70 -12.51
CA MET A 218 1.50 -4.64 -11.33
C MET A 218 1.26 -5.99 -10.68
N ASP A 219 1.13 -7.07 -11.46
CA ASP A 219 0.96 -8.42 -10.91
C ASP A 219 2.15 -8.83 -10.05
N GLN A 220 3.36 -8.59 -10.52
CA GLN A 220 4.59 -8.91 -9.78
C GLN A 220 4.72 -8.08 -8.49
N ILE A 221 4.34 -6.81 -8.53
CA ILE A 221 4.36 -5.92 -7.38
C ILE A 221 3.28 -6.31 -6.37
N ILE A 222 2.03 -6.48 -6.83
CA ILE A 222 0.84 -6.63 -5.98
C ILE A 222 0.63 -8.07 -5.52
N ASN A 223 0.71 -9.06 -6.42
CA ASN A 223 0.46 -10.45 -6.07
C ASN A 223 1.72 -11.16 -5.59
N SER A 224 2.86 -10.95 -6.25
CA SER A 224 4.09 -11.64 -5.89
C SER A 224 4.83 -10.96 -4.72
N ALA A 225 5.25 -9.71 -4.85
CA ALA A 225 6.05 -9.04 -3.82
C ALA A 225 5.24 -8.74 -2.55
N ALA A 226 4.09 -8.08 -2.68
CA ALA A 226 3.34 -7.58 -1.53
C ALA A 226 2.72 -8.68 -0.66
N LYS A 227 2.31 -9.81 -1.25
CA LYS A 227 1.50 -10.82 -0.54
C LYS A 227 2.28 -12.04 -0.06
N THR A 228 3.45 -12.32 -0.62
CA THR A 228 4.20 -13.55 -0.32
C THR A 228 4.56 -13.69 1.15
N ARG A 229 4.94 -12.62 1.84
CA ARG A 229 5.23 -12.67 3.27
C ARG A 229 4.02 -13.12 4.08
N TYR A 230 2.84 -12.59 3.77
CA TYR A 230 1.60 -13.01 4.43
C TYR A 230 1.25 -14.46 4.10
N MET A 231 1.26 -14.84 2.83
CA MET A 231 0.90 -16.19 2.37
C MET A 231 1.85 -17.28 2.88
N SER A 232 3.12 -16.96 3.09
CA SER A 232 4.11 -17.89 3.64
C SER A 232 4.14 -17.91 5.17
N GLY A 233 3.20 -17.24 5.85
CA GLY A 233 3.23 -17.13 7.31
C GLY A 233 4.48 -16.44 7.86
N GLY A 234 5.08 -15.53 7.09
CA GLY A 234 6.29 -14.79 7.46
C GLY A 234 7.61 -15.51 7.18
N GLN A 235 7.58 -16.70 6.60
CA GLN A 235 8.79 -17.48 6.29
C GLN A 235 9.58 -16.90 5.10
N MET A 236 8.90 -16.23 4.17
CA MET A 236 9.51 -15.56 3.04
C MET A 236 9.35 -14.05 3.15
N THR A 237 10.36 -13.32 2.73
CA THR A 237 10.35 -11.85 2.63
C THR A 237 10.66 -11.43 1.20
N ALA A 238 10.28 -10.21 0.83
CA ALA A 238 10.63 -9.62 -0.46
C ALA A 238 11.35 -8.28 -0.22
N PRO A 239 12.63 -8.33 0.24
CA PRO A 239 13.42 -7.12 0.53
C PRO A 239 13.85 -6.45 -0.76
N MET A 240 13.03 -5.56 -1.28
CA MET A 240 13.27 -4.92 -2.57
C MET A 240 12.67 -3.52 -2.67
N VAL A 241 13.22 -2.73 -3.57
CA VAL A 241 12.72 -1.40 -3.87
C VAL A 241 12.30 -1.32 -5.34
N PHE A 242 11.10 -0.81 -5.57
CA PHE A 242 10.65 -0.36 -6.88
C PHE A 242 10.72 1.16 -6.90
N ARG A 243 11.57 1.74 -7.75
CA ARG A 243 11.79 3.18 -7.82
C ARG A 243 11.68 3.74 -9.22
N GLY A 244 11.48 5.02 -9.31
CA GLY A 244 11.46 5.78 -10.56
C GLY A 244 10.60 7.05 -10.47
N PRO A 245 10.65 7.93 -11.49
CA PRO A 245 9.86 9.13 -11.53
C PRO A 245 8.36 8.81 -11.63
N ASN A 246 7.58 9.58 -10.87
CA ASN A 246 6.14 9.48 -10.74
C ASN A 246 5.53 10.86 -10.91
N GLY A 247 4.30 10.93 -11.39
CA GLY A 247 3.58 12.16 -11.59
C GLY A 247 3.90 12.86 -12.90
N ALA A 248 3.59 14.15 -12.97
CA ALA A 248 3.80 14.94 -14.16
C ALA A 248 5.28 15.27 -14.38
N ALA A 249 5.68 15.13 -15.62
CA ALA A 249 6.96 15.63 -16.15
C ALA A 249 6.72 16.86 -17.04
N ALA A 250 7.62 17.12 -17.96
CA ALA A 250 7.48 18.25 -18.88
C ALA A 250 6.89 17.82 -20.23
N ARG A 251 5.59 17.96 -20.39
CA ARG A 251 4.88 17.80 -21.68
C ARG A 251 4.98 16.42 -22.31
N VAL A 252 4.80 15.38 -21.51
CA VAL A 252 4.85 13.99 -21.97
C VAL A 252 3.45 13.36 -22.15
N GLY A 253 2.39 14.10 -21.81
CA GLY A 253 1.00 13.72 -22.07
C GLY A 253 0.42 12.70 -21.12
N ALA A 254 -0.77 12.17 -21.43
CA ALA A 254 -1.62 11.43 -20.53
C ALA A 254 -1.00 10.13 -19.98
N GLN A 255 -0.30 9.38 -20.82
CA GLN A 255 0.24 8.06 -20.46
C GLN A 255 1.56 8.15 -19.67
N HIS A 256 2.19 9.32 -19.56
CA HIS A 256 3.50 9.50 -18.94
C HIS A 256 3.48 10.52 -17.79
N SER A 257 2.30 10.88 -17.28
CA SER A 257 2.15 11.96 -16.29
C SER A 257 1.20 11.57 -15.16
N GLN A 258 1.11 10.28 -14.82
CA GLN A 258 0.18 9.78 -13.81
C GLN A 258 0.86 9.67 -12.44
N CYS A 259 0.12 9.95 -11.37
CA CYS A 259 0.57 9.76 -10.00
C CYS A 259 0.02 8.44 -9.45
N TYR A 260 0.91 7.58 -8.96
CA TYR A 260 0.57 6.25 -8.46
C TYR A 260 0.53 6.15 -6.92
N ALA A 261 0.61 7.27 -6.22
CA ALA A 261 0.59 7.29 -4.75
C ALA A 261 -0.65 6.60 -4.18
N ALA A 262 -1.84 6.95 -4.67
CA ALA A 262 -3.10 6.34 -4.24
C ALA A 262 -3.18 4.86 -4.62
N TRP A 263 -2.74 4.48 -5.82
CA TRP A 263 -2.82 3.09 -6.31
C TRP A 263 -2.03 2.12 -5.43
N TYR A 264 -0.76 2.39 -5.18
CA TYR A 264 0.10 1.49 -4.41
C TYR A 264 -0.14 1.60 -2.91
N SER A 265 -0.55 2.77 -2.40
CA SER A 265 -0.89 2.91 -0.98
C SER A 265 -2.16 2.14 -0.59
N HIS A 266 -3.02 1.79 -1.54
CA HIS A 266 -4.18 0.94 -1.31
C HIS A 266 -3.80 -0.52 -0.98
N ILE A 267 -2.61 -0.99 -1.38
CA ILE A 267 -2.22 -2.40 -1.36
C ILE A 267 -1.60 -2.80 -0.01
N PRO A 268 -2.24 -3.70 0.78
CA PRO A 268 -1.61 -4.28 1.97
C PRO A 268 -0.34 -5.07 1.60
N GLY A 269 0.73 -4.87 2.38
CA GLY A 269 2.02 -5.50 2.17
C GLY A 269 3.05 -4.62 1.49
N LEU A 270 2.65 -3.50 0.85
CA LEU A 270 3.57 -2.50 0.32
C LEU A 270 3.82 -1.38 1.33
N LYS A 271 5.03 -0.83 1.33
CA LYS A 271 5.34 0.50 1.85
C LYS A 271 5.42 1.46 0.66
N VAL A 272 4.96 2.70 0.85
CA VAL A 272 4.95 3.70 -0.22
C VAL A 272 5.57 4.99 0.30
N VAL A 273 6.66 5.41 -0.33
CA VAL A 273 7.48 6.56 0.06
C VAL A 273 7.53 7.56 -1.09
N MET A 274 7.44 8.83 -0.79
CA MET A 274 7.40 9.92 -1.77
C MET A 274 8.18 11.14 -1.26
N PRO A 275 9.52 11.17 -1.43
CA PRO A 275 10.38 12.21 -0.90
C PRO A 275 10.20 13.53 -1.63
N TYR A 276 10.49 14.64 -0.93
CA TYR A 276 10.55 15.98 -1.50
C TYR A 276 11.98 16.51 -1.60
N SER A 277 12.74 16.53 -0.51
CA SER A 277 14.09 17.11 -0.49
C SER A 277 15.18 16.08 -0.83
N ALA A 278 16.38 16.55 -1.15
CA ALA A 278 17.54 15.69 -1.36
C ALA A 278 17.90 14.88 -0.11
N ALA A 279 17.77 15.47 1.08
CA ALA A 279 17.97 14.77 2.35
C ALA A 279 16.94 13.65 2.53
N ASP A 280 15.65 13.93 2.24
CA ASP A 280 14.61 12.91 2.30
C ASP A 280 14.86 11.79 1.27
N ALA A 281 15.20 12.15 0.04
CA ALA A 281 15.52 11.20 -1.01
C ALA A 281 16.66 10.25 -0.60
N LYS A 282 17.77 10.80 -0.07
CA LYS A 282 18.91 10.00 0.40
C LYS A 282 18.56 9.11 1.58
N GLY A 283 18.05 9.71 2.65
CA GLY A 283 17.81 8.99 3.90
C GLY A 283 16.71 7.94 3.81
N LEU A 284 15.62 8.24 3.09
CA LEU A 284 14.51 7.30 2.91
C LEU A 284 14.84 6.19 1.91
N LEU A 285 15.63 6.46 0.84
CA LEU A 285 16.03 5.40 -0.09
C LEU A 285 16.95 4.38 0.59
N LYS A 286 17.90 4.84 1.41
CA LYS A 286 18.74 3.94 2.23
C LYS A 286 17.86 3.09 3.18
N ALA A 287 16.87 3.70 3.85
CA ALA A 287 15.93 2.98 4.69
C ALA A 287 15.10 1.96 3.88
N ALA A 288 14.65 2.32 2.68
CA ALA A 288 13.90 1.44 1.80
C ALA A 288 14.71 0.22 1.34
N ILE A 289 15.99 0.41 0.99
CA ILE A 289 16.89 -0.69 0.58
C ILE A 289 17.14 -1.65 1.74
N ARG A 290 17.16 -1.16 2.98
CA ARG A 290 17.37 -1.97 4.19
C ARG A 290 16.10 -2.64 4.70
N ASP A 291 14.94 -2.27 4.21
CA ASP A 291 13.67 -2.86 4.63
C ASP A 291 13.51 -4.30 4.13
N ASP A 292 12.93 -5.18 4.94
CA ASP A 292 12.69 -6.57 4.56
C ASP A 292 11.35 -6.78 3.82
N ASN A 293 10.63 -5.69 3.56
CA ASN A 293 9.38 -5.69 2.80
C ASN A 293 9.54 -4.88 1.51
N PRO A 294 8.69 -5.12 0.50
CA PRO A 294 8.74 -4.36 -0.74
C PRO A 294 8.35 -2.90 -0.51
N VAL A 295 9.18 -1.99 -1.01
CA VAL A 295 8.98 -0.55 -0.92
C VAL A 295 8.78 0.04 -2.31
N ILE A 296 7.70 0.77 -2.49
CA ILE A 296 7.44 1.62 -3.64
C ILE A 296 8.02 3.00 -3.33
N PHE A 297 8.99 3.45 -4.10
CA PHE A 297 9.70 4.69 -3.90
C PHE A 297 9.43 5.64 -5.08
N LEU A 298 8.44 6.52 -4.90
CA LEU A 298 7.91 7.41 -5.93
C LEU A 298 8.71 8.72 -5.95
N GLU A 299 9.54 8.87 -6.95
CA GLU A 299 10.32 10.07 -7.19
C GLU A 299 9.56 11.07 -8.07
N ASN A 300 10.09 12.28 -8.25
CA ASN A 300 9.52 13.23 -9.18
C ASN A 300 10.61 13.81 -10.09
N GLU A 301 10.39 13.75 -11.39
CA GLU A 301 11.36 14.17 -12.40
C GLU A 301 11.74 15.65 -12.27
N ILE A 302 10.76 16.52 -11.99
CA ILE A 302 10.97 17.96 -11.86
C ILE A 302 11.91 18.25 -10.68
N LEU A 303 11.80 17.48 -9.60
CA LEU A 303 12.63 17.65 -8.39
C LEU A 303 14.08 17.20 -8.57
N TYR A 304 14.41 16.36 -9.56
CA TYR A 304 15.77 15.82 -9.71
C TYR A 304 16.88 16.87 -9.79
N GLY A 305 16.61 18.04 -10.39
CA GLY A 305 17.54 19.16 -10.48
C GLY A 305 17.50 20.13 -9.32
N HIS A 306 16.54 20.00 -8.39
CA HIS A 306 16.44 20.88 -7.23
C HIS A 306 17.50 20.59 -6.21
N GLN A 307 18.06 21.65 -5.62
CA GLN A 307 19.14 21.57 -4.64
C GLN A 307 18.62 21.78 -3.22
N PHE A 308 19.15 20.99 -2.29
CA PHE A 308 18.82 21.06 -0.88
C PHE A 308 20.06 20.76 -0.04
N GLU A 309 20.04 21.23 1.21
CA GLU A 309 21.03 20.87 2.21
C GLU A 309 20.84 19.42 2.66
N VAL A 310 21.93 18.64 2.67
CA VAL A 310 21.97 17.24 3.09
C VAL A 310 23.06 17.09 4.17
N PRO A 311 22.76 16.45 5.32
CA PRO A 311 23.76 16.27 6.36
C PRO A 311 24.84 15.27 5.92
N GLN A 312 26.10 15.64 6.14
CA GLN A 312 27.25 14.74 5.96
C GLN A 312 27.41 13.86 7.19
N LEU A 313 26.81 12.69 7.15
CA LEU A 313 26.90 11.68 8.19
C LEU A 313 27.17 10.32 7.53
N ASP A 314 28.02 9.51 8.16
CA ASP A 314 28.40 8.18 7.63
C ASP A 314 27.23 7.26 7.40
N ASP A 315 26.21 7.36 8.21
CA ASP A 315 25.00 6.53 8.09
C ASP A 315 23.72 7.35 8.29
N PHE A 316 23.48 8.30 7.37
CA PHE A 316 22.24 9.09 7.37
C PHE A 316 21.08 8.30 6.82
N ILE A 317 20.15 7.93 7.71
CA ILE A 317 18.94 7.15 7.39
C ILE A 317 17.74 7.85 8.01
N LEU A 318 16.66 7.99 7.23
CA LEU A 318 15.38 8.51 7.72
C LEU A 318 14.37 7.38 7.91
N PRO A 319 13.62 7.37 9.02
CA PRO A 319 12.67 6.31 9.28
C PRO A 319 11.45 6.39 8.35
N ILE A 320 11.11 5.27 7.72
CA ILE A 320 9.87 5.14 6.93
C ILE A 320 8.68 5.18 7.90
N GLY A 321 7.67 6.01 7.59
CA GLY A 321 6.48 6.17 8.42
C GLY A 321 6.54 7.36 9.36
N ARG A 322 7.54 8.24 9.20
CA ARG A 322 7.67 9.49 9.94
C ARG A 322 7.53 10.69 9.02
N ALA A 323 6.53 11.54 9.28
CA ALA A 323 6.37 12.82 8.63
C ALA A 323 7.36 13.85 9.21
N ARG A 324 7.71 14.84 8.42
CA ARG A 324 8.55 15.97 8.85
C ARG A 324 7.69 17.22 9.08
N LEU A 325 7.82 17.82 10.24
CA LEU A 325 7.36 19.18 10.44
C LEU A 325 8.32 20.14 9.74
N HIS A 326 7.93 20.59 8.54
CA HIS A 326 8.74 21.47 7.71
C HIS A 326 8.75 22.91 8.26
N LYS A 327 7.60 23.39 8.71
CA LYS A 327 7.40 24.70 9.34
C LYS A 327 6.35 24.59 10.44
N SER A 328 6.66 25.10 11.61
CA SER A 328 5.67 25.22 12.70
C SER A 328 4.77 26.43 12.47
N GLY A 329 3.49 26.33 12.85
CA GLY A 329 2.49 27.37 12.75
C GLY A 329 1.27 27.13 13.63
N GLN A 330 0.30 28.08 13.65
CA GLN A 330 -0.81 28.05 14.58
C GLN A 330 -2.21 28.15 13.92
N ASP A 331 -2.31 28.66 12.68
CA ASP A 331 -3.60 29.02 12.09
C ASP A 331 -4.20 27.93 11.20
N VAL A 332 -3.37 27.20 10.48
CA VAL A 332 -3.79 26.15 9.54
C VAL A 332 -2.70 25.11 9.34
N THR A 333 -3.09 23.83 9.31
CA THR A 333 -2.20 22.73 8.92
C THR A 333 -2.28 22.50 7.42
N ILE A 334 -1.12 22.48 6.75
CA ILE A 334 -0.98 22.01 5.36
C ILE A 334 -0.22 20.70 5.39
N VAL A 335 -0.77 19.65 4.77
CA VAL A 335 -0.10 18.36 4.57
C VAL A 335 0.14 18.14 3.10
N ALA A 336 1.39 17.91 2.71
CA ALA A 336 1.76 17.66 1.32
C ALA A 336 2.81 16.54 1.22
N CYS A 337 3.06 16.04 0.01
CA CYS A 337 4.09 15.04 -0.29
C CYS A 337 4.67 15.28 -1.69
N GLY A 338 5.92 14.84 -1.91
CA GLY A 338 6.60 14.94 -3.20
C GLY A 338 6.55 16.35 -3.77
N ILE A 339 6.13 16.48 -5.04
CA ILE A 339 6.02 17.78 -5.72
C ILE A 339 4.98 18.71 -5.06
N GLY A 340 3.98 18.18 -4.38
CA GLY A 340 3.02 18.98 -3.60
C GLY A 340 3.68 19.84 -2.54
N MET A 341 4.76 19.36 -1.92
CA MET A 341 5.58 20.17 -1.01
C MET A 341 6.23 21.37 -1.70
N HIS A 342 6.68 21.21 -2.94
CA HIS A 342 7.25 22.30 -3.72
C HIS A 342 6.24 23.44 -3.89
N TYR A 343 5.02 23.11 -4.30
CA TYR A 343 3.95 24.12 -4.44
C TYR A 343 3.57 24.75 -3.10
N ALA A 344 3.49 23.95 -2.03
CA ALA A 344 3.21 24.46 -0.70
C ALA A 344 4.27 25.46 -0.22
N VAL A 345 5.56 25.12 -0.34
CA VAL A 345 6.67 26.00 0.02
C VAL A 345 6.66 27.30 -0.78
N GLN A 346 6.36 27.23 -2.07
CA GLN A 346 6.25 28.43 -2.91
C GLN A 346 5.08 29.33 -2.51
N ALA A 347 3.99 28.77 -1.97
CA ALA A 347 2.84 29.55 -1.53
C ALA A 347 3.04 30.25 -0.18
N LEU A 348 3.94 29.73 0.69
CA LEU A 348 4.15 30.25 2.05
C LEU A 348 4.38 31.77 2.13
N PRO A 349 5.26 32.40 1.30
CA PRO A 349 5.52 33.83 1.43
C PRO A 349 4.28 34.71 1.19
N GLU A 350 3.40 34.30 0.30
CA GLU A 350 2.17 35.05 0.03
C GLU A 350 1.10 34.83 1.13
N ILE A 351 1.02 33.61 1.67
CA ILE A 351 0.14 33.29 2.79
C ILE A 351 0.58 34.05 4.05
N GLU A 352 1.89 34.13 4.31
CA GLU A 352 2.43 34.90 5.45
C GLU A 352 2.13 36.41 5.34
N LYS A 353 2.15 36.99 4.14
CA LYS A 353 1.73 38.39 3.94
C LYS A 353 0.27 38.65 4.31
N LEU A 354 -0.57 37.63 4.26
CA LEU A 354 -1.97 37.70 4.72
C LEU A 354 -2.09 37.59 6.25
N GLY A 355 -0.98 37.43 6.96
CA GLY A 355 -0.94 37.26 8.42
C GLY A 355 -1.48 35.90 8.87
N ILE A 356 -1.32 34.86 8.06
CA ILE A 356 -1.72 33.48 8.35
C ILE A 356 -0.46 32.66 8.66
N ASP A 357 -0.43 32.07 9.87
CA ASP A 357 0.70 31.26 10.34
C ASP A 357 0.46 29.78 10.03
N VAL A 358 1.12 29.31 8.97
CA VAL A 358 0.98 27.93 8.44
C VAL A 358 1.86 26.95 9.20
N GLU A 359 1.28 25.85 9.64
CA GLU A 359 2.01 24.63 9.99
C GLU A 359 2.09 23.72 8.77
N LEU A 360 3.29 23.52 8.23
CA LEU A 360 3.51 22.71 7.03
C LEU A 360 4.16 21.37 7.37
N ILE A 361 3.48 20.29 6.99
CA ILE A 361 3.92 18.90 7.18
C ILE A 361 4.26 18.28 5.85
N ASP A 362 5.50 17.80 5.71
CA ASP A 362 5.89 16.89 4.65
C ASP A 362 5.60 15.45 5.08
N LEU A 363 4.68 14.81 4.39
CA LEU A 363 4.24 13.46 4.74
C LEU A 363 5.33 12.41 4.53
N ARG A 364 6.22 12.58 3.54
CA ARG A 364 7.32 11.66 3.19
C ARG A 364 6.89 10.23 2.86
N THR A 365 6.03 9.66 3.69
CA THR A 365 5.56 8.27 3.59
C THR A 365 4.04 8.23 3.50
N ILE A 366 3.54 7.71 2.39
CA ILE A 366 2.10 7.55 2.18
C ILE A 366 1.60 6.31 2.95
N ARG A 367 2.41 5.25 2.97
CA ARG A 367 2.11 4.03 3.72
C ARG A 367 3.40 3.42 4.31
N PRO A 368 3.47 3.22 5.65
CA PRO A 368 2.49 3.65 6.66
C PRO A 368 2.44 5.17 6.80
N MET A 369 1.24 5.72 7.01
CA MET A 369 1.03 7.16 7.19
C MET A 369 1.29 7.58 8.63
N ASP A 370 2.03 8.67 8.84
CA ASP A 370 2.20 9.30 10.17
C ASP A 370 0.95 10.12 10.56
N LEU A 371 -0.14 9.42 10.76
CA LEU A 371 -1.41 10.02 11.18
C LEU A 371 -1.33 10.75 12.52
N PRO A 372 -0.60 10.25 13.55
CA PRO A 372 -0.44 10.95 14.82
C PRO A 372 0.12 12.36 14.68
N THR A 373 1.12 12.57 13.82
CA THR A 373 1.68 13.91 13.55
C THR A 373 0.62 14.82 12.92
N ILE A 374 -0.15 14.34 11.95
CA ILE A 374 -1.25 15.09 11.30
C ILE A 374 -2.31 15.46 12.34
N LEU A 375 -2.78 14.50 13.13
CA LEU A 375 -3.81 14.72 14.14
C LEU A 375 -3.38 15.72 15.22
N SER A 376 -2.10 15.64 15.66
CA SER A 376 -1.55 16.58 16.63
C SER A 376 -1.54 18.01 16.09
N SER A 377 -1.16 18.17 14.83
CA SER A 377 -1.17 19.46 14.14
C SER A 377 -2.59 20.01 13.97
N VAL A 378 -3.53 19.21 13.48
CA VAL A 378 -4.93 19.62 13.29
C VAL A 378 -5.58 20.01 14.62
N LYS A 379 -5.31 19.26 15.70
CA LYS A 379 -5.82 19.62 17.05
C LYS A 379 -5.29 20.96 17.54
N LYS A 380 -4.13 21.38 17.09
CA LYS A 380 -3.54 22.69 17.41
C LYS A 380 -4.11 23.81 16.56
N THR A 381 -4.25 23.59 15.24
CA THR A 381 -4.59 24.65 14.28
C THR A 381 -6.09 24.76 13.98
N GLY A 382 -6.85 23.72 14.23
CA GLY A 382 -8.28 23.63 13.92
C GLY A 382 -8.63 23.53 12.42
N ARG A 383 -7.64 23.54 11.51
CA ARG A 383 -7.87 23.64 10.07
C ARG A 383 -6.89 22.79 9.29
N LEU A 384 -7.37 22.20 8.20
CA LEU A 384 -6.56 21.31 7.36
C LEU A 384 -6.73 21.60 5.87
N VAL A 385 -5.60 21.69 5.17
CA VAL A 385 -5.47 21.67 3.71
C VAL A 385 -4.55 20.52 3.33
N THR A 386 -4.93 19.67 2.37
CA THR A 386 -4.05 18.63 1.82
C THR A 386 -3.67 18.95 0.37
N ILE A 387 -2.44 18.61 -0.03
CA ILE A 387 -1.92 18.91 -1.37
C ILE A 387 -1.25 17.69 -1.96
N GLU A 388 -1.70 17.26 -3.13
CA GLU A 388 -1.09 16.19 -3.94
C GLU A 388 -1.26 16.46 -5.43
N GLU A 389 -0.48 15.82 -6.30
CA GLU A 389 -0.62 15.96 -7.75
C GLU A 389 -1.55 14.94 -8.39
N GLY A 390 -1.94 13.90 -7.66
CA GLY A 390 -2.84 12.84 -8.13
C GLY A 390 -4.26 13.35 -8.45
N PHE A 391 -5.07 12.48 -9.02
CA PHE A 391 -6.48 12.78 -9.30
C PHE A 391 -7.30 12.89 -8.00
N PRO A 392 -8.41 13.66 -7.99
CA PRO A 392 -9.16 13.93 -6.76
C PRO A 392 -9.88 12.71 -6.20
N GLN A 393 -10.37 11.81 -7.06
CA GLN A 393 -11.12 10.65 -6.61
C GLN A 393 -10.20 9.61 -5.98
N SER A 394 -10.56 9.14 -4.76
CA SER A 394 -9.79 8.15 -4.00
C SER A 394 -8.34 8.55 -3.74
N SER A 395 -8.10 9.83 -3.60
CA SER A 395 -6.78 10.44 -3.40
C SER A 395 -6.25 10.23 -1.97
N VAL A 396 -4.94 10.42 -1.78
CA VAL A 396 -4.30 10.40 -0.45
C VAL A 396 -4.89 11.49 0.45
N GLY A 397 -5.17 12.68 -0.11
CA GLY A 397 -5.80 13.77 0.61
C GLY A 397 -7.20 13.42 1.14
N THR A 398 -8.01 12.69 0.36
CA THR A 398 -9.33 12.22 0.82
C THR A 398 -9.22 11.17 1.92
N GLU A 399 -8.22 10.31 1.89
CA GLU A 399 -7.94 9.36 2.99
C GLU A 399 -7.54 10.10 4.26
N ILE A 400 -6.65 11.11 4.17
CA ILE A 400 -6.27 11.97 5.30
C ILE A 400 -7.52 12.66 5.86
N ALA A 401 -8.33 13.29 5.00
CA ALA A 401 -9.54 13.99 5.40
C ALA A 401 -10.51 13.05 6.17
N THR A 402 -10.73 11.85 5.66
CA THR A 402 -11.59 10.85 6.31
C THR A 402 -11.05 10.46 7.69
N ARG A 403 -9.75 10.22 7.84
CA ARG A 403 -9.14 9.85 9.12
C ARG A 403 -9.18 10.99 10.13
N VAL A 404 -8.97 12.21 9.68
CA VAL A 404 -9.09 13.41 10.54
C VAL A 404 -10.54 13.60 10.99
N MET A 405 -11.52 13.44 10.09
CA MET A 405 -12.94 13.48 10.44
C MET A 405 -13.31 12.41 11.48
N GLN A 406 -12.75 11.22 11.41
CA GLN A 406 -13.02 10.15 12.37
C GLN A 406 -12.38 10.36 13.74
N GLN A 407 -11.24 11.07 13.85
CA GLN A 407 -10.42 11.09 15.05
C GLN A 407 -10.18 12.50 15.63
N ALA A 408 -10.52 13.56 14.90
CA ALA A 408 -10.32 14.94 15.30
C ALA A 408 -11.44 15.89 14.83
N PHE A 409 -12.65 15.37 14.55
CA PHE A 409 -13.79 16.19 14.10
C PHE A 409 -14.08 17.36 15.04
N ASP A 410 -14.09 17.11 16.35
CA ASP A 410 -14.40 18.12 17.38
C ASP A 410 -13.37 19.27 17.46
N TYR A 411 -12.25 19.14 16.76
CA TYR A 411 -11.20 20.16 16.69
C TYR A 411 -11.25 20.99 15.41
N LEU A 412 -12.12 20.63 14.46
CA LEU A 412 -12.17 21.32 13.16
C LEU A 412 -13.05 22.57 13.24
N ASP A 413 -12.46 23.72 12.90
CA ASP A 413 -13.12 25.02 12.80
C ASP A 413 -13.64 25.31 11.38
N ALA A 414 -13.25 24.53 10.40
CA ALA A 414 -13.62 24.68 9.00
C ALA A 414 -13.70 23.32 8.28
N PRO A 415 -14.44 23.21 7.16
CA PRO A 415 -14.34 22.06 6.27
C PRO A 415 -12.90 21.85 5.80
N ILE A 416 -12.48 20.58 5.68
CA ILE A 416 -11.16 20.23 5.16
C ILE A 416 -11.11 20.56 3.67
N ALA A 417 -10.08 21.27 3.22
CA ALA A 417 -9.82 21.51 1.80
C ALA A 417 -8.80 20.50 1.26
N THR A 418 -9.12 19.88 0.11
CA THR A 418 -8.21 18.96 -0.58
C THR A 418 -7.87 19.54 -1.95
N ILE A 419 -6.58 19.74 -2.20
CA ILE A 419 -6.03 20.21 -3.49
C ILE A 419 -5.37 19.03 -4.16
N SER A 420 -5.74 18.80 -5.40
CA SER A 420 -5.25 17.70 -6.24
C SER A 420 -5.14 18.14 -7.69
N GLY A 421 -4.56 17.31 -8.54
CA GLY A 421 -4.67 17.47 -9.99
C GLY A 421 -6.13 17.50 -10.44
N LYS A 422 -6.39 18.02 -11.60
CA LYS A 422 -7.75 18.05 -12.17
C LYS A 422 -8.15 16.64 -12.64
N ASP A 423 -9.44 16.35 -12.59
CA ASP A 423 -9.98 15.04 -12.99
C ASP A 423 -10.06 14.91 -14.52
N VAL A 424 -8.91 15.02 -15.16
CA VAL A 424 -8.72 14.88 -16.60
C VAL A 424 -7.41 14.17 -16.90
N PRO A 425 -7.32 13.36 -17.97
CA PRO A 425 -6.04 12.87 -18.45
C PRO A 425 -5.10 14.04 -18.75
N MET A 426 -3.82 13.91 -18.40
CA MET A 426 -2.85 15.01 -18.55
C MET A 426 -2.78 15.48 -19.99
N PRO A 427 -3.06 16.77 -20.27
CA PRO A 427 -2.93 17.33 -21.62
C PRO A 427 -1.46 17.39 -22.06
N TYR A 428 -1.23 17.34 -23.38
CA TYR A 428 0.11 17.49 -23.95
C TYR A 428 0.55 18.96 -24.08
N ALA A 429 -0.39 19.86 -24.34
CA ALA A 429 -0.09 21.28 -24.51
C ALA A 429 0.32 21.92 -23.17
N ALA A 430 1.46 22.63 -23.15
CA ALA A 430 2.06 23.18 -21.94
C ALA A 430 1.12 24.08 -21.10
N ASN A 431 0.29 24.88 -21.76
CA ASN A 431 -0.68 25.72 -21.07
C ASN A 431 -1.82 24.93 -20.42
N LEU A 432 -2.24 23.82 -21.03
CA LEU A 432 -3.27 22.94 -20.48
C LEU A 432 -2.70 22.02 -19.40
N GLU A 433 -1.46 21.52 -19.57
CA GLU A 433 -0.75 20.76 -18.53
C GLU A 433 -0.67 21.58 -17.24
N LYS A 434 -0.25 22.84 -17.33
CA LYS A 434 -0.20 23.74 -16.17
C LYS A 434 -1.56 23.92 -15.48
N LEU A 435 -2.66 23.97 -16.24
CA LEU A 435 -4.02 24.08 -15.70
C LEU A 435 -4.54 22.76 -15.07
N ALA A 436 -3.96 21.63 -15.44
CA ALA A 436 -4.33 20.32 -14.92
C ALA A 436 -3.64 19.98 -13.60
N LEU A 437 -2.56 20.67 -13.25
CA LEU A 437 -1.79 20.48 -12.02
C LEU A 437 -2.24 21.47 -10.92
N PRO A 438 -2.02 21.13 -9.63
CA PRO A 438 -2.17 22.10 -8.55
C PRO A 438 -1.23 23.28 -8.73
N ASP A 439 -1.66 24.46 -8.28
CA ASP A 439 -0.82 25.63 -8.29
C ASP A 439 -0.84 26.43 -6.97
N THR A 440 0.07 27.38 -6.84
CA THR A 440 0.20 28.20 -5.63
C THR A 440 -1.02 29.09 -5.39
N ALA A 441 -1.74 29.53 -6.43
CA ALA A 441 -2.93 30.36 -6.28
C ALA A 441 -4.07 29.54 -5.66
N GLU A 442 -4.28 28.30 -6.11
CA GLU A 442 -5.28 27.39 -5.50
C GLU A 442 -4.98 27.11 -4.03
N ILE A 443 -3.70 26.95 -3.67
CA ILE A 443 -3.27 26.75 -2.28
C ILE A 443 -3.61 27.98 -1.43
N ILE A 444 -3.29 29.17 -1.91
CA ILE A 444 -3.58 30.42 -1.21
C ILE A 444 -5.10 30.59 -1.02
N GLU A 445 -5.89 30.37 -2.05
CA GLU A 445 -7.36 30.47 -1.95
C GLU A 445 -7.96 29.41 -1.00
N ALA A 446 -7.46 28.18 -1.01
CA ALA A 446 -7.90 27.16 -0.08
C ALA A 446 -7.56 27.52 1.37
N VAL A 447 -6.35 28.05 1.63
CA VAL A 447 -5.95 28.52 2.96
C VAL A 447 -6.81 29.70 3.41
N LYS A 448 -7.08 30.68 2.55
CA LYS A 448 -8.00 31.79 2.84
C LYS A 448 -9.40 31.25 3.20
N ALA A 449 -9.92 30.32 2.41
CA ALA A 449 -11.24 29.75 2.60
C ALA A 449 -11.37 29.08 3.99
N VAL A 450 -10.42 28.21 4.38
CA VAL A 450 -10.48 27.51 5.67
C VAL A 450 -10.15 28.42 6.87
N THR A 451 -9.44 29.53 6.65
CA THR A 451 -9.14 30.52 7.71
C THR A 451 -10.15 31.68 7.77
N TYR A 452 -11.16 31.67 6.88
CA TYR A 452 -12.16 32.73 6.75
C TYR A 452 -11.55 34.13 6.54
N ARG A 453 -10.41 34.19 5.83
CA ARG A 453 -9.75 35.43 5.45
C ARG A 453 -10.20 35.85 4.04
N ALA A 454 -10.46 37.14 3.85
CA ALA A 454 -10.87 37.68 2.56
C ALA A 454 -9.66 37.88 1.61
#